data_4e40b7ed0fed48fa729c2a5447530558
#
_entry.id   4e40b7ed0fed48fa729c2a5447530558
#
_cell.length_a   1.000
_cell.length_b   1.000
_cell.length_c   1.000
_cell.angle_alpha   90.00
_cell.angle_beta   90.00
_cell.angle_gamma   90.00
#
_symmetry.space_group_name_H-M   'P 1'
#
loop_
_entity.id
_entity.type
_entity.pdbx_description
1 polymer ?
#
loop_
_entity_poly.entity_id
_entity_poly.type
_entity_poly.pdbx_seq_one_letter_code
_entity_poly.pdbx_strand_id
1 'polypeptide(L)'
;MKKKLAAGIFAAVFFTMFATVTVWAEKSTVLEQVIYDENNIKVSVSEASLDAEQNIVIPLHIENNTDEKMGLIAENCYINGCKVEANSLFFDRAEPGGETDGLLVVSKQECDGYGIDRVADVECGLRFYEDKTYDDIAVVDNISIKIDISGSYEQEIGGGGIVLYDDKGVKIIEKGIVKNSVMGLTPRFCVVNDTEQDIDVRCRNVKVNGKECKTANISCEGIPAGKSEIVKMYFLGKKCWYQ
;
A
#
# COMPACT_ATOMS: atom_id res chain seq x y z
N MET A 1 9.22 -17.80 54.13
CA MET A 1 7.98 -17.23 53.57
C MET A 1 8.27 -15.82 53.12
N LYS A 2 8.24 -15.53 51.83
CA LYS A 2 8.21 -14.26 51.06
C LYS A 2 8.99 -14.43 49.77
N LYS A 3 8.34 -14.94 48.75
CA LYS A 3 8.69 -14.80 47.32
C LYS A 3 7.57 -15.44 46.52
N LYS A 4 6.45 -14.72 46.33
CA LYS A 4 5.42 -14.96 45.29
C LYS A 4 4.51 -13.74 45.27
N LEU A 5 4.97 -12.62 44.67
CA LEU A 5 4.12 -11.51 44.26
C LEU A 5 4.93 -10.58 43.34
N ALA A 6 5.22 -11.03 42.15
CA ALA A 6 5.78 -10.17 41.09
C ALA A 6 5.49 -10.63 39.65
N ALA A 7 4.58 -11.61 39.47
CA ALA A 7 4.27 -12.12 38.13
C ALA A 7 2.86 -11.74 37.62
N GLY A 8 2.16 -10.87 38.33
CA GLY A 8 0.74 -10.57 38.02
C GLY A 8 0.47 -9.18 37.43
N ILE A 9 1.45 -8.32 37.24
CA ILE A 9 1.19 -6.91 36.83
C ILE A 9 1.58 -6.62 35.36
N PHE A 10 2.34 -7.49 34.70
CA PHE A 10 2.77 -7.25 33.33
C PHE A 10 1.76 -7.67 32.23
N ALA A 11 0.77 -8.51 32.58
CA ALA A 11 -0.25 -8.95 31.61
C ALA A 11 -1.45 -7.97 31.47
N ALA A 12 -1.61 -7.02 32.38
CA ALA A 12 -2.77 -6.10 32.38
C ALA A 12 -2.52 -4.77 31.64
N VAL A 13 -1.28 -4.43 31.30
CA VAL A 13 -0.95 -3.15 30.65
C VAL A 13 -1.03 -3.23 29.12
N PHE A 14 -0.95 -4.43 28.53
CA PHE A 14 -1.05 -4.61 27.09
C PHE A 14 -2.49 -4.61 26.53
N PHE A 15 -3.50 -4.73 27.38
CA PHE A 15 -4.90 -4.82 26.95
C PHE A 15 -5.67 -3.49 27.01
N THR A 16 -5.07 -2.41 27.46
CA THR A 16 -5.75 -1.10 27.58
C THR A 16 -5.36 -0.05 26.52
N MET A 17 -4.50 -0.37 25.56
CA MET A 17 -4.17 0.54 24.45
C MET A 17 -5.02 0.36 23.18
N PHE A 18 -5.97 -0.57 23.17
CA PHE A 18 -6.83 -0.82 21.99
C PHE A 18 -8.24 -0.21 22.08
N ALA A 19 -8.50 0.68 23.00
CA ALA A 19 -9.85 1.20 23.20
C ALA A 19 -9.97 2.70 22.88
N THR A 20 -9.73 3.10 21.65
CA THR A 20 -10.44 4.22 21.00
C THR A 20 -10.22 4.12 19.48
N VAL A 21 -10.76 3.08 18.87
CA VAL A 21 -10.93 3.06 17.43
C VAL A 21 -12.22 3.81 17.14
N THR A 22 -12.11 5.02 16.62
CA THR A 22 -13.27 5.71 16.05
C THR A 22 -13.63 4.99 14.77
N VAL A 23 -14.72 4.26 14.85
CA VAL A 23 -15.35 3.45 13.81
C VAL A 23 -15.49 4.28 12.53
N TRP A 24 -14.82 3.87 11.49
CA TRP A 24 -15.32 4.10 10.14
C TRP A 24 -16.65 3.37 10.05
N ALA A 25 -17.71 4.16 9.89
CA ALA A 25 -19.10 3.77 10.02
C ALA A 25 -19.42 2.40 9.43
N GLU A 26 -20.28 1.69 10.16
CA GLU A 26 -20.91 0.43 9.80
C GLU A 26 -19.96 -0.77 9.57
N LYS A 27 -19.89 -1.60 10.62
CA LYS A 27 -19.39 -2.98 10.63
C LYS A 27 -19.03 -3.54 9.25
N SER A 28 -17.83 -3.31 8.76
CA SER A 28 -17.25 -4.20 7.78
C SER A 28 -16.75 -5.43 8.55
N THR A 29 -17.52 -6.48 8.57
CA THR A 29 -17.05 -7.78 9.02
C THR A 29 -16.22 -8.38 7.90
N VAL A 30 -14.92 -8.18 7.92
CA VAL A 30 -14.02 -9.07 7.21
C VAL A 30 -14.12 -10.40 7.96
N LEU A 31 -14.77 -11.38 7.35
CA LEU A 31 -14.64 -12.76 7.77
C LEU A 31 -13.16 -13.11 7.59
N GLU A 32 -12.60 -13.89 8.52
CA GLU A 32 -11.28 -14.49 8.32
C GLU A 32 -11.24 -15.12 6.92
N GLN A 33 -10.43 -14.55 6.04
CA GLN A 33 -10.37 -14.94 4.64
C GLN A 33 -9.01 -15.58 4.38
N VAL A 34 -9.01 -16.85 3.94
CA VAL A 34 -7.82 -17.45 3.35
C VAL A 34 -7.58 -16.81 1.99
N ILE A 35 -6.44 -16.14 1.84
CA ILE A 35 -6.06 -15.43 0.61
C ILE A 35 -5.03 -16.17 -0.21
N TYR A 36 -4.33 -17.15 0.39
CA TYR A 36 -3.38 -18.02 -0.26
C TYR A 36 -3.29 -19.35 0.49
N ASP A 37 -3.30 -20.48 -0.21
CA ASP A 37 -3.16 -21.83 0.35
C ASP A 37 -2.55 -22.77 -0.69
N GLU A 38 -1.26 -22.55 -1.00
CA GLU A 38 -0.49 -23.34 -1.96
C GLU A 38 0.96 -23.45 -1.49
N ASN A 39 1.75 -24.33 -2.11
CA ASN A 39 3.19 -24.52 -1.83
C ASN A 39 3.51 -24.78 -0.35
N ASN A 40 2.61 -25.44 0.39
CA ASN A 40 2.70 -25.65 1.84
C ASN A 40 2.76 -24.33 2.65
N ILE A 41 2.23 -23.26 2.09
CA ILE A 41 2.11 -21.96 2.75
C ILE A 41 0.64 -21.57 2.73
N LYS A 42 0.11 -21.18 3.90
CA LYS A 42 -1.24 -20.63 3.97
C LYS A 42 -1.20 -19.24 4.58
N VAL A 43 -1.91 -18.32 3.97
CA VAL A 43 -2.07 -16.95 4.47
C VAL A 43 -3.55 -16.64 4.61
N SER A 44 -3.93 -16.16 5.78
CA SER A 44 -5.25 -15.63 6.03
C SER A 44 -5.18 -14.18 6.50
N VAL A 45 -6.27 -13.45 6.31
CA VAL A 45 -6.45 -12.07 6.76
C VAL A 45 -7.63 -11.99 7.69
N SER A 46 -7.55 -11.10 8.65
CA SER A 46 -8.65 -10.74 9.53
C SER A 46 -9.14 -9.32 9.28
N GLU A 47 -10.03 -8.82 10.13
CA GLU A 47 -10.67 -7.53 9.95
C GLU A 47 -9.67 -6.37 9.84
N ALA A 48 -9.76 -5.60 8.76
CA ALA A 48 -9.00 -4.38 8.58
C ALA A 48 -9.45 -3.31 9.58
N SER A 49 -8.50 -2.53 10.09
CA SER A 49 -8.75 -1.47 11.07
C SER A 49 -7.91 -0.22 10.77
N LEU A 50 -8.14 0.84 11.52
CA LEU A 50 -7.27 2.01 11.54
C LEU A 50 -6.46 2.01 12.82
N ASP A 51 -5.18 2.35 12.71
CA ASP A 51 -4.33 2.62 13.87
C ASP A 51 -4.53 4.05 14.42
N ALA A 52 -3.73 4.44 15.42
CA ALA A 52 -3.81 5.75 16.04
C ALA A 52 -3.45 6.91 15.09
N GLU A 53 -2.63 6.65 14.08
CA GLU A 53 -2.23 7.58 13.02
C GLU A 53 -3.20 7.57 11.84
N GLN A 54 -4.29 6.81 11.93
CA GLN A 54 -5.28 6.62 10.86
C GLN A 54 -4.73 5.88 9.62
N ASN A 55 -3.68 5.08 9.78
CA ASN A 55 -3.22 4.18 8.75
C ASN A 55 -4.16 2.97 8.65
N ILE A 56 -4.32 2.44 7.46
CA ILE A 56 -5.05 1.18 7.25
C ILE A 56 -4.14 0.03 7.68
N VAL A 57 -4.64 -0.83 8.56
CA VAL A 57 -3.93 -1.99 9.07
C VAL A 57 -4.74 -3.25 8.78
N ILE A 58 -4.15 -4.19 8.07
CA ILE A 58 -4.75 -5.49 7.74
C ILE A 58 -3.89 -6.57 8.39
N PRO A 59 -4.40 -7.25 9.43
CA PRO A 59 -3.68 -8.35 10.07
C PRO A 59 -3.60 -9.54 9.12
N LEU A 60 -2.40 -10.12 9.05
CA LEU A 60 -2.09 -11.33 8.30
C LEU A 60 -1.69 -12.43 9.27
N HIS A 61 -2.16 -13.64 9.03
CA HIS A 61 -1.72 -14.84 9.70
C HIS A 61 -1.11 -15.80 8.68
N ILE A 62 0.09 -16.33 8.97
CA ILE A 62 0.85 -17.16 8.05
C ILE A 62 1.15 -18.50 8.72
N GLU A 63 0.74 -19.59 8.08
CA GLU A 63 1.11 -20.96 8.42
C GLU A 63 2.20 -21.41 7.43
N ASN A 64 3.39 -21.72 7.94
CA ASN A 64 4.53 -22.17 7.15
C ASN A 64 4.72 -23.69 7.32
N ASN A 65 4.22 -24.48 6.38
CA ASN A 65 4.41 -25.94 6.36
C ASN A 65 5.56 -26.38 5.44
N THR A 66 6.46 -25.44 5.08
CA THR A 66 7.71 -25.76 4.34
C THR A 66 8.83 -26.16 5.30
N ASP A 67 9.94 -26.63 4.73
CA ASP A 67 11.16 -26.94 5.49
C ASP A 67 12.08 -25.72 5.70
N GLU A 68 11.71 -24.55 5.15
CA GLU A 68 12.51 -23.34 5.17
C GLU A 68 11.90 -22.28 6.11
N LYS A 69 12.78 -21.56 6.82
CA LYS A 69 12.38 -20.34 7.54
C LYS A 69 12.13 -19.22 6.54
N MET A 70 10.97 -18.60 6.60
CA MET A 70 10.57 -17.66 5.56
C MET A 70 10.11 -16.30 6.06
N GLY A 71 10.23 -15.30 5.16
CA GLY A 71 9.60 -13.99 5.26
C GLY A 71 8.59 -13.78 4.14
N LEU A 72 7.78 -12.72 4.29
CA LEU A 72 6.80 -12.29 3.30
C LEU A 72 7.00 -10.80 3.00
N ILE A 73 6.87 -10.44 1.73
CA ILE A 73 6.78 -9.06 1.26
C ILE A 73 5.51 -8.93 0.44
N ALA A 74 4.72 -7.87 0.71
CA ALA A 74 3.63 -7.48 -0.17
C ALA A 74 4.15 -6.49 -1.21
N GLU A 75 3.80 -6.72 -2.47
CA GLU A 75 4.27 -5.94 -3.62
C GLU A 75 3.07 -5.50 -4.46
N ASN A 76 3.24 -4.40 -5.22
CA ASN A 76 2.21 -3.91 -6.14
C ASN A 76 0.83 -3.79 -5.50
N CYS A 77 0.75 -3.12 -4.35
CA CYS A 77 -0.50 -3.01 -3.61
C CYS A 77 -1.41 -1.93 -4.19
N TYR A 78 -2.70 -2.25 -4.27
CA TYR A 78 -3.76 -1.35 -4.70
C TYR A 78 -4.87 -1.35 -3.66
N ILE A 79 -5.42 -0.19 -3.35
CA ILE A 79 -6.66 -0.01 -2.59
C ILE A 79 -7.68 0.63 -3.52
N ASN A 80 -8.83 -0.01 -3.70
CA ASN A 80 -9.88 0.46 -4.62
C ASN A 80 -9.32 0.80 -6.02
N GLY A 81 -8.37 -0.01 -6.52
CA GLY A 81 -7.70 0.23 -7.80
C GLY A 81 -6.62 1.32 -7.81
N CYS A 82 -6.35 1.99 -6.69
CA CYS A 82 -5.31 3.01 -6.54
C CYS A 82 -4.02 2.40 -6.00
N LYS A 83 -2.91 2.55 -6.72
CA LYS A 83 -1.60 2.05 -6.30
C LYS A 83 -1.10 2.77 -5.05
N VAL A 84 -0.77 2.00 -4.03
CA VAL A 84 -0.28 2.50 -2.75
C VAL A 84 1.04 1.84 -2.37
N GLU A 85 1.90 2.57 -1.66
CA GLU A 85 3.05 1.98 -1.01
C GLU A 85 2.57 1.32 0.29
N ALA A 86 2.55 -0.01 0.32
CA ALA A 86 2.20 -0.77 1.50
C ALA A 86 3.46 -1.36 2.14
N ASN A 87 3.48 -1.35 3.46
CA ASN A 87 4.56 -1.96 4.24
C ASN A 87 4.04 -3.25 4.87
N SER A 88 4.70 -4.37 4.57
CA SER A 88 4.47 -5.63 5.29
C SER A 88 5.37 -5.66 6.52
N LEU A 89 4.75 -5.64 7.68
CA LEU A 89 5.44 -5.68 8.98
C LEU A 89 5.19 -7.04 9.61
N PHE A 90 6.25 -7.83 9.73
CA PHE A 90 6.23 -9.08 10.47
C PHE A 90 7.10 -8.91 11.70
N PHE A 91 6.55 -9.24 12.87
CA PHE A 91 7.31 -9.19 14.12
C PHE A 91 8.37 -10.29 14.14
N ASP A 92 8.06 -11.45 13.57
CA ASP A 92 8.96 -12.60 13.47
C ASP A 92 8.86 -13.27 12.09
N ARG A 93 9.91 -14.02 11.73
CA ARG A 93 9.88 -14.90 10.54
C ARG A 93 9.10 -16.16 10.87
N ALA A 94 8.37 -16.71 9.90
CA ALA A 94 7.72 -17.99 10.04
C ALA A 94 8.76 -19.13 10.04
N GLU A 95 8.91 -19.81 11.18
CA GLU A 95 9.78 -20.99 11.29
C GLU A 95 9.20 -22.18 10.51
N PRO A 96 10.02 -23.16 10.08
CA PRO A 96 9.53 -24.39 9.46
C PRO A 96 8.51 -25.10 10.32
N GLY A 97 7.34 -25.43 9.77
CA GLY A 97 6.22 -26.05 10.49
C GLY A 97 5.59 -25.15 11.54
N GLY A 98 5.82 -23.84 11.50
CA GLY A 98 5.33 -22.87 12.47
C GLY A 98 4.36 -21.85 11.88
N GLU A 99 3.90 -20.97 12.74
CA GLU A 99 2.95 -19.89 12.41
C GLU A 99 3.54 -18.54 12.83
N THR A 100 3.15 -17.47 12.16
CA THR A 100 3.49 -16.09 12.55
C THR A 100 2.40 -15.12 12.15
N ASP A 101 2.28 -14.03 12.91
CA ASP A 101 1.38 -12.93 12.60
C ASP A 101 2.16 -11.75 12.03
N GLY A 102 1.52 -11.02 11.14
CA GLY A 102 2.06 -9.81 10.54
C GLY A 102 0.97 -8.79 10.24
N LEU A 103 1.39 -7.64 9.73
CA LEU A 103 0.49 -6.55 9.36
C LEU A 103 0.84 -6.06 7.96
N LEU A 104 -0.18 -5.86 7.15
CA LEU A 104 -0.08 -5.02 5.95
C LEU A 104 -0.55 -3.62 6.34
N VAL A 105 0.33 -2.63 6.20
CA VAL A 105 0.05 -1.26 6.64
C VAL A 105 0.14 -0.31 5.45
N VAL A 106 -0.93 0.45 5.23
CA VAL A 106 -0.97 1.54 4.25
C VAL A 106 -1.17 2.87 4.96
N SER A 107 -0.28 3.82 4.70
CA SER A 107 -0.33 5.10 5.40
C SER A 107 -1.53 5.93 4.97
N LYS A 108 -2.09 6.68 5.92
CA LYS A 108 -3.13 7.67 5.65
C LYS A 108 -2.71 8.63 4.54
N GLN A 109 -1.44 9.02 4.49
CA GLN A 109 -0.92 9.96 3.48
C GLN A 109 -1.06 9.41 2.06
N GLU A 110 -0.86 8.10 1.85
CA GLU A 110 -1.08 7.45 0.56
C GLU A 110 -2.56 7.51 0.18
N CYS A 111 -3.45 7.16 1.09
CA CYS A 111 -4.90 7.20 0.89
C CYS A 111 -5.41 8.62 0.59
N ASP A 112 -4.98 9.62 1.35
CA ASP A 112 -5.34 11.03 1.16
C ASP A 112 -4.92 11.55 -0.24
N GLY A 113 -3.81 11.04 -0.76
CA GLY A 113 -3.34 11.37 -2.10
C GLY A 113 -4.35 11.07 -3.20
N TYR A 114 -5.14 10.02 -3.06
CA TYR A 114 -6.19 9.62 -4.00
C TYR A 114 -7.60 10.07 -3.59
N GLY A 115 -7.77 10.52 -2.35
CA GLY A 115 -9.08 10.78 -1.75
C GLY A 115 -9.80 9.50 -1.32
N ILE A 116 -9.04 8.47 -0.93
CA ILE A 116 -9.60 7.24 -0.39
C ILE A 116 -10.07 7.51 1.05
N ASP A 117 -11.36 7.46 1.26
CA ASP A 117 -12.03 7.62 2.55
C ASP A 117 -12.63 6.31 3.08
N ARG A 118 -12.69 5.29 2.23
CA ARG A 118 -13.22 3.97 2.53
C ARG A 118 -12.45 2.89 1.74
N VAL A 119 -12.22 1.73 2.35
CA VAL A 119 -11.58 0.59 1.71
C VAL A 119 -12.66 -0.41 1.30
N ALA A 120 -12.74 -0.70 0.00
CA ALA A 120 -13.65 -1.70 -0.56
C ALA A 120 -12.93 -3.00 -0.89
N ASP A 121 -11.78 -2.87 -1.51
CA ASP A 121 -10.91 -3.99 -1.85
C ASP A 121 -9.44 -3.60 -1.71
N VAL A 122 -8.63 -4.61 -1.47
CA VAL A 122 -7.17 -4.52 -1.51
C VAL A 122 -6.66 -5.61 -2.43
N GLU A 123 -5.83 -5.22 -3.38
CA GLU A 123 -5.13 -6.17 -4.25
C GLU A 123 -3.62 -6.02 -4.02
N CYS A 124 -2.89 -7.12 -3.95
CA CYS A 124 -1.42 -7.10 -3.87
C CYS A 124 -0.81 -8.39 -4.41
N GLY A 125 0.46 -8.33 -4.75
CA GLY A 125 1.30 -9.51 -4.90
C GLY A 125 1.89 -9.91 -3.55
N LEU A 126 2.15 -11.20 -3.35
CA LEU A 126 2.88 -11.72 -2.19
C LEU A 126 4.12 -12.46 -2.67
N ARG A 127 5.26 -12.11 -2.09
CA ARG A 127 6.54 -12.76 -2.33
C ARG A 127 7.02 -13.39 -1.04
N PHE A 128 7.12 -14.72 -1.01
CA PHE A 128 7.67 -15.50 0.08
C PHE A 128 9.12 -15.81 -0.22
N TYR A 129 10.01 -15.55 0.72
CA TYR A 129 11.46 -15.72 0.52
C TYR A 129 12.11 -16.42 1.71
N GLU A 130 13.17 -17.16 1.45
CA GLU A 130 14.01 -17.81 2.46
C GLU A 130 14.80 -16.76 3.24
N ASP A 131 14.79 -16.87 4.58
CA ASP A 131 15.29 -15.82 5.49
C ASP A 131 16.80 -15.53 5.35
N LYS A 132 17.61 -16.51 4.96
CA LYS A 132 19.08 -16.35 4.87
C LYS A 132 19.56 -15.94 3.49
N THR A 133 19.01 -16.54 2.44
CA THR A 133 19.48 -16.35 1.06
C THR A 133 18.69 -15.27 0.34
N TYR A 134 17.47 -14.97 0.81
CA TYR A 134 16.50 -14.11 0.14
C TYR A 134 16.02 -14.67 -1.20
N ASP A 135 16.27 -15.98 -1.45
CA ASP A 135 15.74 -16.66 -2.62
C ASP A 135 14.20 -16.82 -2.51
N ASP A 136 13.54 -16.75 -3.65
CA ASP A 136 12.09 -16.87 -3.68
C ASP A 136 11.66 -18.31 -3.42
N ILE A 137 10.79 -18.50 -2.43
CA ILE A 137 10.09 -19.77 -2.17
C ILE A 137 8.83 -19.83 -3.04
N ALA A 138 8.07 -18.74 -3.08
CA ALA A 138 6.91 -18.56 -3.93
C ALA A 138 6.66 -17.09 -4.22
N VAL A 139 6.14 -16.80 -5.42
CA VAL A 139 5.68 -15.48 -5.83
C VAL A 139 4.25 -15.62 -6.33
N VAL A 140 3.37 -14.79 -5.83
CA VAL A 140 1.94 -14.81 -6.16
C VAL A 140 1.51 -13.43 -6.57
N ASP A 141 1.02 -13.29 -7.79
CA ASP A 141 0.49 -12.04 -8.30
C ASP A 141 -1.02 -11.93 -8.01
N ASN A 142 -1.49 -10.71 -7.79
CA ASN A 142 -2.92 -10.37 -7.79
C ASN A 142 -3.79 -11.12 -6.76
N ILE A 143 -3.35 -11.16 -5.51
CA ILE A 143 -4.24 -11.57 -4.42
C ILE A 143 -5.26 -10.47 -4.16
N SER A 144 -6.54 -10.84 -4.05
CA SER A 144 -7.63 -9.92 -3.75
C SER A 144 -8.18 -10.18 -2.35
N ILE A 145 -8.15 -9.15 -1.51
CA ILE A 145 -8.77 -9.15 -0.17
C ILE A 145 -10.07 -8.35 -0.30
N LYS A 146 -11.20 -9.02 -0.19
CA LYS A 146 -12.52 -8.37 -0.22
C LYS A 146 -12.87 -7.87 1.17
N ILE A 147 -13.08 -6.57 1.27
CA ILE A 147 -13.61 -5.93 2.47
C ILE A 147 -15.10 -5.74 2.21
N ASP A 148 -15.93 -6.43 3.00
CA ASP A 148 -17.38 -6.38 2.81
C ASP A 148 -17.89 -4.97 3.12
N ILE A 149 -18.29 -4.28 2.06
CA ILE A 149 -18.99 -3.01 2.15
C ILE A 149 -20.43 -3.28 1.79
N SER A 150 -21.32 -3.00 2.71
CA SER A 150 -22.76 -3.06 2.45
C SER A 150 -23.17 -2.04 1.39
N GLY A 151 -23.06 -2.42 0.12
CA GLY A 151 -23.41 -1.60 -1.03
C GLY A 151 -22.34 -1.56 -2.10
N SER A 152 -22.68 -1.05 -3.28
CA SER A 152 -21.70 -0.78 -4.34
C SER A 152 -20.90 0.46 -3.97
N TYR A 153 -19.61 0.29 -3.69
CA TYR A 153 -18.68 1.40 -3.53
C TYR A 153 -17.89 1.59 -4.82
N GLU A 154 -17.92 2.78 -5.36
CA GLU A 154 -17.09 3.18 -6.50
C GLU A 154 -16.16 4.30 -6.02
N GLN A 155 -14.86 4.08 -6.17
CA GLN A 155 -13.86 5.06 -5.78
C GLN A 155 -13.90 6.24 -6.74
N GLU A 156 -14.34 7.40 -6.28
CA GLU A 156 -14.14 8.64 -7.01
C GLU A 156 -12.68 9.07 -6.87
N ILE A 157 -11.90 8.84 -7.93
CA ILE A 157 -10.48 9.19 -7.94
C ILE A 157 -10.36 10.69 -8.24
N GLY A 158 -10.18 11.45 -7.21
CA GLY A 158 -10.10 12.91 -7.35
C GLY A 158 -9.33 13.55 -6.21
N GLY A 159 -9.72 13.32 -4.98
CA GLY A 159 -9.05 13.82 -3.76
C GLY A 159 -8.54 15.26 -3.85
N GLY A 160 -9.20 16.13 -4.63
CA GLY A 160 -8.75 17.47 -5.00
C GLY A 160 -7.65 17.45 -6.08
N GLY A 161 -7.43 18.58 -6.72
CA GLY A 161 -6.43 18.77 -7.79
C GLY A 161 -7.03 19.37 -9.04
N ILE A 162 -6.17 19.71 -10.02
CA ILE A 162 -6.57 20.29 -11.29
C ILE A 162 -6.48 19.22 -12.36
N VAL A 163 -7.61 18.94 -13.05
CA VAL A 163 -7.62 18.06 -14.21
C VAL A 163 -6.84 18.72 -15.35
N LEU A 164 -5.74 18.09 -15.76
CA LEU A 164 -4.89 18.55 -16.83
C LEU A 164 -5.23 17.87 -18.16
N TYR A 165 -5.73 16.64 -18.11
CA TYR A 165 -6.10 15.83 -19.27
C TYR A 165 -7.23 14.89 -18.89
N ASP A 166 -8.21 14.72 -19.78
CA ASP A 166 -9.33 13.77 -19.60
C ASP A 166 -9.85 13.41 -21.01
N ASP A 167 -9.28 12.39 -21.63
CA ASP A 167 -9.68 11.89 -22.95
C ASP A 167 -9.28 10.41 -23.12
N LYS A 168 -10.05 9.68 -23.91
CA LYS A 168 -9.79 8.29 -24.32
C LYS A 168 -9.55 7.30 -23.16
N GLY A 169 -10.24 7.50 -22.04
CA GLY A 169 -10.08 6.63 -20.88
C GLY A 169 -8.81 6.90 -20.06
N VAL A 170 -8.11 8.01 -20.35
CA VAL A 170 -6.97 8.43 -19.54
C VAL A 170 -7.26 9.79 -18.92
N LYS A 171 -7.09 9.88 -17.58
CA LYS A 171 -7.20 11.15 -16.85
C LYS A 171 -5.91 11.47 -16.13
N ILE A 172 -5.48 12.72 -16.16
CA ILE A 172 -4.30 13.22 -15.43
C ILE A 172 -4.73 14.38 -14.55
N ILE A 173 -4.52 14.25 -13.25
CA ILE A 173 -4.90 15.23 -12.24
C ILE A 173 -3.62 15.71 -11.53
N GLU A 174 -3.40 17.01 -11.49
CA GLU A 174 -2.30 17.61 -10.71
C GLU A 174 -2.60 17.46 -9.22
N LYS A 175 -1.62 16.95 -8.46
CA LYS A 175 -1.70 16.67 -7.02
C LYS A 175 -0.77 17.55 -6.19
N GLY A 176 -0.36 18.68 -6.75
CA GLY A 176 0.51 19.62 -6.09
C GLY A 176 1.99 19.24 -6.18
N ILE A 177 2.79 20.00 -5.45
CA ILE A 177 4.25 19.89 -5.45
C ILE A 177 4.72 19.58 -4.03
N VAL A 178 5.48 18.50 -3.86
CA VAL A 178 6.14 18.21 -2.60
C VAL A 178 7.61 18.63 -2.64
N LYS A 179 8.14 19.03 -1.49
CA LYS A 179 9.57 19.32 -1.35
C LYS A 179 10.27 18.07 -0.82
N ASN A 180 11.11 17.48 -1.64
CA ASN A 180 11.98 16.39 -1.25
C ASN A 180 13.36 16.91 -0.91
N SER A 181 13.99 16.44 0.16
CA SER A 181 15.30 16.89 0.62
C SER A 181 16.43 16.54 -0.35
N VAL A 182 16.27 15.48 -1.13
CA VAL A 182 17.26 14.99 -2.11
C VAL A 182 16.95 15.47 -3.51
N MET A 183 15.69 15.37 -3.94
CA MET A 183 15.25 15.62 -5.31
C MET A 183 14.70 17.02 -5.54
N GLY A 184 14.58 17.84 -4.49
CA GLY A 184 14.04 19.19 -4.58
C GLY A 184 12.52 19.24 -4.67
N LEU A 185 11.97 20.15 -5.47
CA LEU A 185 10.52 20.25 -5.70
C LEU A 185 10.09 19.14 -6.66
N THR A 186 9.11 18.37 -6.26
CA THR A 186 8.64 17.20 -6.98
C THR A 186 7.13 17.33 -7.25
N PRO A 187 6.73 17.75 -8.46
CA PRO A 187 5.33 17.72 -8.88
C PRO A 187 4.79 16.28 -8.86
N ARG A 188 3.54 16.14 -8.44
CA ARG A 188 2.82 14.87 -8.39
C ARG A 188 1.59 14.95 -9.29
N PHE A 189 1.31 13.85 -9.96
CA PHE A 189 0.15 13.72 -10.83
C PHE A 189 -0.53 12.38 -10.54
N CYS A 190 -1.83 12.38 -10.32
CA CYS A 190 -2.60 11.16 -10.34
C CYS A 190 -2.97 10.85 -11.79
N VAL A 191 -2.58 9.69 -12.26
CA VAL A 191 -2.94 9.17 -13.58
C VAL A 191 -3.94 8.07 -13.37
N VAL A 192 -5.10 8.20 -13.98
CA VAL A 192 -6.17 7.20 -14.00
C VAL A 192 -6.15 6.54 -15.38
N ASN A 193 -6.11 5.22 -15.40
CA ASN A 193 -6.17 4.42 -16.61
C ASN A 193 -7.48 3.65 -16.67
N ASP A 194 -8.51 4.24 -17.24
CA ASP A 194 -9.81 3.58 -17.50
C ASP A 194 -9.85 2.88 -18.86
N THR A 195 -8.68 2.60 -19.47
CA THR A 195 -8.59 1.84 -20.70
C THR A 195 -8.51 0.33 -20.42
N GLU A 196 -8.63 -0.47 -21.49
CA GLU A 196 -8.46 -1.93 -21.42
C GLU A 196 -7.00 -2.40 -21.54
N GLN A 197 -6.04 -1.49 -21.58
CA GLN A 197 -4.61 -1.78 -21.76
C GLN A 197 -3.75 -1.05 -20.75
N ASP A 198 -2.61 -1.62 -20.43
CA ASP A 198 -1.59 -0.94 -19.62
C ASP A 198 -1.04 0.27 -20.38
N ILE A 199 -0.81 1.36 -19.66
CA ILE A 199 -0.30 2.61 -20.25
C ILE A 199 1.00 3.06 -19.60
N ASP A 200 1.91 3.59 -20.42
CA ASP A 200 3.10 4.31 -19.97
C ASP A 200 2.86 5.82 -19.97
N VAL A 201 3.35 6.50 -18.94
CA VAL A 201 3.33 7.97 -18.89
C VAL A 201 4.74 8.53 -19.03
N ARG A 202 4.94 9.42 -20.01
CA ARG A 202 6.23 10.05 -20.27
C ARG A 202 6.08 11.57 -20.43
N CYS A 203 6.98 12.33 -19.81
CA CYS A 203 7.04 13.78 -20.03
C CYS A 203 7.96 14.13 -21.20
N ARG A 204 7.58 15.16 -21.96
CA ARG A 204 8.40 15.71 -23.06
C ARG A 204 8.33 17.23 -23.05
N ASN A 205 9.40 17.88 -23.49
CA ASN A 205 9.47 19.36 -23.69
C ASN A 205 9.10 20.11 -22.38
N VAL A 206 9.55 19.61 -21.24
CA VAL A 206 9.26 20.21 -19.94
C VAL A 206 9.95 21.58 -19.83
N LYS A 207 9.19 22.58 -19.39
CA LYS A 207 9.71 23.91 -19.09
C LYS A 207 9.42 24.28 -17.65
N VAL A 208 10.40 24.87 -16.97
CA VAL A 208 10.26 25.43 -15.63
C VAL A 208 10.54 26.93 -15.73
N ASN A 209 9.58 27.78 -15.34
CA ASN A 209 9.67 29.24 -15.48
C ASN A 209 10.01 29.67 -16.90
N GLY A 210 9.45 28.97 -17.91
CA GLY A 210 9.68 29.28 -19.34
C GLY A 210 10.98 28.71 -19.90
N LYS A 211 11.88 28.16 -19.10
CA LYS A 211 13.14 27.57 -19.54
C LYS A 211 13.02 26.07 -19.72
N GLU A 212 13.60 25.55 -20.81
CA GLU A 212 13.61 24.12 -21.10
C GLU A 212 14.38 23.34 -20.01
N CYS A 213 13.77 22.28 -19.45
CA CYS A 213 14.37 21.36 -18.52
C CYS A 213 14.58 20.00 -19.18
N LYS A 214 15.80 19.77 -19.69
CA LYS A 214 16.15 18.53 -20.43
C LYS A 214 16.28 17.29 -19.55
N THR A 215 16.34 17.49 -18.24
CA THR A 215 16.56 16.42 -17.26
C THR A 215 15.29 16.09 -16.45
N ALA A 216 14.13 16.57 -16.90
CA ALA A 216 12.86 16.17 -16.29
C ALA A 216 12.52 14.73 -16.67
N ASN A 217 12.12 13.95 -15.68
CA ASN A 217 11.65 12.59 -15.87
C ASN A 217 10.42 12.34 -15.00
N ILE A 218 9.50 11.51 -15.49
CA ILE A 218 8.39 10.93 -14.71
C ILE A 218 8.77 9.48 -14.45
N SER A 219 8.71 9.08 -13.18
CA SER A 219 8.85 7.68 -12.79
C SER A 219 7.47 7.04 -12.87
N CYS A 220 7.23 6.33 -13.96
CA CYS A 220 6.02 5.53 -14.16
C CYS A 220 6.36 4.41 -15.14
N GLU A 221 6.15 3.19 -14.74
CA GLU A 221 6.32 1.99 -15.56
C GLU A 221 5.02 1.22 -15.55
N GLY A 222 4.26 1.33 -16.64
CA GLY A 222 3.05 0.57 -16.87
C GLY A 222 1.96 0.74 -15.80
N ILE A 223 1.01 1.65 -16.00
CA ILE A 223 -0.18 1.70 -15.16
C ILE A 223 -1.16 0.66 -15.72
N PRO A 224 -1.53 -0.39 -14.96
CA PRO A 224 -2.41 -1.44 -15.47
C PRO A 224 -3.80 -0.91 -15.84
N ALA A 225 -4.48 -1.64 -16.72
CA ALA A 225 -5.87 -1.38 -17.10
C ALA A 225 -6.79 -1.29 -15.86
N GLY A 226 -7.62 -0.27 -15.78
CA GLY A 226 -8.54 -0.03 -14.65
C GLY A 226 -7.86 0.41 -13.35
N LYS A 227 -6.57 0.79 -13.37
CA LYS A 227 -5.82 1.20 -12.19
C LYS A 227 -5.40 2.67 -12.24
N SER A 228 -5.03 3.18 -11.07
CA SER A 228 -4.55 4.56 -10.93
C SER A 228 -3.25 4.62 -10.15
N GLU A 229 -2.36 5.53 -10.52
CA GLU A 229 -1.08 5.72 -9.87
C GLU A 229 -0.74 7.20 -9.68
N ILE A 230 -0.19 7.57 -8.50
CA ILE A 230 0.41 8.88 -8.27
C ILE A 230 1.85 8.86 -8.75
N VAL A 231 2.09 9.43 -9.91
CA VAL A 231 3.41 9.54 -10.50
C VAL A 231 4.12 10.83 -10.06
N LYS A 232 5.42 10.74 -9.88
CA LYS A 232 6.27 11.85 -9.42
C LYS A 232 7.15 12.33 -10.58
N MET A 233 7.20 13.64 -10.82
CA MET A 233 8.13 14.21 -11.79
C MET A 233 9.39 14.69 -11.08
N TYR A 234 10.54 14.20 -11.53
CA TYR A 234 11.84 14.54 -11.00
C TYR A 234 12.62 15.42 -11.99
N PHE A 235 13.38 16.36 -11.45
CA PHE A 235 14.27 17.23 -12.23
C PHE A 235 15.71 16.90 -11.86
N LEU A 236 16.35 16.09 -12.66
CA LEU A 236 17.72 15.65 -12.43
C LEU A 236 18.70 16.77 -12.80
N GLY A 237 19.32 17.38 -11.79
CA GLY A 237 20.39 18.38 -11.95
C GLY A 237 20.07 19.76 -11.36
N LYS A 238 21.09 20.40 -10.77
CA LYS A 238 21.00 21.70 -10.09
C LYS A 238 20.54 22.86 -10.98
N LYS A 239 20.54 22.72 -12.31
CA LYS A 239 20.24 23.78 -13.27
C LYS A 239 18.76 24.13 -13.43
N CYS A 240 17.84 23.27 -12.98
CA CYS A 240 16.41 23.54 -13.09
C CYS A 240 15.84 24.40 -11.94
N TRP A 241 16.58 24.56 -10.82
CA TRP A 241 16.06 25.18 -9.61
C TRP A 241 16.70 26.52 -9.21
N TYR A 242 17.90 26.82 -9.72
CA TYR A 242 18.66 28.01 -9.33
C TYR A 242 18.84 28.95 -10.54
N GLN A 243 17.82 29.70 -10.84
CA GLN A 243 17.97 30.97 -11.57
C GLN A 243 16.81 31.91 -11.25
#